data_12a7b87c4358d0d2027d300689de1655
#
_entry.id   12a7b87c4358d0d2027d300689de1655
#
_cell.length_a   1.000
_cell.length_b   1.000
_cell.length_c   1.000
_cell.angle_alpha   90.00
_cell.angle_beta   90.00
_cell.angle_gamma   90.00
#
_symmetry.space_group_name_H-M   'P 1'
#
loop_
_entity.id
_entity.type
_entity.pdbx_description
1 polymer ?
#
loop_
_entity_poly.entity_id
_entity_poly.type
_entity_poly.pdbx_seq_one_letter_code
_entity_poly.pdbx_strand_id
1 'polypeptide(L)'
;MTEATQTRPSNASRTNLEIRYQEVKLLETENKNDEALQLMQSAADLEDSTDKHPVTPAPIQPARELLGEMLLELGEPARALKEFEASQRVEPNRFRGLSGAAKAAQESGNREKARLYYAKLISLCERADADRPELKEAKAFLSE
;
A
#
# COMPACT_ATOMS: atom_id res chain seq x y z
N MET A 1 5.27 41.66 -12.29
CA MET A 1 5.78 40.68 -11.29
C MET A 1 4.58 40.02 -10.65
N THR A 2 4.21 38.88 -11.14
CA THR A 2 3.18 38.04 -10.56
C THR A 2 3.87 37.09 -9.57
N GLU A 3 3.71 37.38 -8.28
CA GLU A 3 4.05 36.39 -7.23
C GLU A 3 3.22 35.15 -7.44
N ALA A 4 3.89 34.08 -7.84
CA ALA A 4 3.31 32.76 -7.78
C ALA A 4 3.04 32.46 -6.29
N THR A 5 1.77 32.53 -5.89
CA THR A 5 1.32 32.11 -4.59
C THR A 5 1.55 30.60 -4.52
N GLN A 6 2.69 30.22 -3.98
CA GLN A 6 3.01 28.85 -3.61
C GLN A 6 2.01 28.46 -2.52
N THR A 7 0.91 27.85 -2.94
CA THR A 7 -0.03 27.21 -2.03
C THR A 7 0.74 26.09 -1.34
N ARG A 8 1.15 26.32 -0.09
CA ARG A 8 1.56 25.25 0.82
C ARG A 8 0.51 24.15 0.73
N PRO A 9 0.89 22.88 0.53
CA PRO A 9 -0.01 21.78 0.79
C PRO A 9 -0.36 21.89 2.28
N SER A 10 -1.55 22.35 2.53
CA SER A 10 -1.98 22.80 3.84
C SER A 10 -2.11 21.58 4.75
N ASN A 11 -1.96 21.79 6.05
CA ASN A 11 -2.45 20.88 7.10
C ASN A 11 -3.84 20.32 6.78
N ALA A 12 -4.64 20.97 5.98
CA ALA A 12 -5.93 20.54 5.48
C ALA A 12 -5.89 19.21 4.68
N SER A 13 -4.85 18.96 3.86
CA SER A 13 -4.75 17.69 3.11
C SER A 13 -4.44 16.50 4.03
N ARG A 14 -3.59 16.69 5.04
CA ARG A 14 -3.30 15.68 6.07
C ARG A 14 -4.52 15.38 6.92
N THR A 15 -5.17 16.42 7.41
CA THR A 15 -6.41 16.31 8.20
C THR A 15 -7.49 15.58 7.41
N ASN A 16 -7.61 15.85 6.10
CA ASN A 16 -8.57 15.16 5.24
C ASN A 16 -8.25 13.68 5.07
N LEU A 17 -6.97 13.30 4.95
CA LEU A 17 -6.56 11.89 4.88
C LEU A 17 -6.84 11.17 6.21
N GLU A 18 -6.48 11.77 7.34
CA GLU A 18 -6.74 11.20 8.66
C GLU A 18 -8.24 10.97 8.91
N ILE A 19 -9.07 11.95 8.56
CA ILE A 19 -10.54 11.83 8.65
C ILE A 19 -11.02 10.66 7.79
N ARG A 20 -10.55 10.54 6.55
CA ARG A 20 -10.93 9.44 5.66
C ARG A 20 -10.55 8.07 6.21
N TYR A 21 -9.38 7.94 6.83
CA TYR A 21 -8.98 6.69 7.49
C TYR A 21 -9.90 6.33 8.67
N GLN A 22 -10.31 7.32 9.46
CA GLN A 22 -11.26 7.08 10.56
C GLN A 22 -12.64 6.64 10.03
N GLU A 23 -13.10 7.27 8.96
CA GLU A 23 -14.36 6.89 8.30
C GLU A 23 -14.29 5.49 7.69
N VAL A 24 -13.17 5.12 7.05
CA VAL A 24 -12.94 3.76 6.54
C VAL A 24 -13.05 2.73 7.66
N LYS A 25 -12.39 2.96 8.78
CA LYS A 25 -12.45 2.07 9.95
C LYS A 25 -13.86 1.91 10.49
N LEU A 26 -14.63 2.99 10.54
CA LEU A 26 -16.02 2.94 10.97
C LEU A 26 -16.87 2.10 10.00
N LEU A 27 -16.72 2.32 8.70
CA LEU A 27 -17.45 1.58 7.66
C LEU A 27 -17.11 0.08 7.67
N GLU A 28 -15.85 -0.29 7.89
CA GLU A 28 -15.44 -1.69 8.08
C GLU A 28 -16.14 -2.31 9.29
N THR A 29 -16.22 -1.58 10.40
CA THR A 29 -16.90 -2.04 11.61
C THR A 29 -18.41 -2.25 11.39
N GLU A 30 -19.03 -1.42 10.54
CA GLU A 30 -20.44 -1.52 10.14
C GLU A 30 -20.69 -2.54 9.02
N ASN A 31 -19.64 -3.24 8.56
CA ASN A 31 -19.68 -4.20 7.45
C ASN A 31 -20.13 -3.59 6.10
N LYS A 32 -19.81 -2.31 5.90
CA LYS A 32 -20.06 -1.55 4.67
C LYS A 32 -18.82 -1.54 3.78
N ASN A 33 -18.42 -2.71 3.32
CA ASN A 33 -17.15 -2.91 2.63
C ASN A 33 -17.02 -2.11 1.33
N ASP A 34 -18.11 -2.00 0.54
CA ASP A 34 -18.07 -1.25 -0.72
C ASP A 34 -17.87 0.25 -0.49
N GLU A 35 -18.53 0.82 0.51
CA GLU A 35 -18.35 2.22 0.89
C GLU A 35 -16.94 2.47 1.44
N ALA A 36 -16.43 1.55 2.27
CA ALA A 36 -15.08 1.61 2.80
C ALA A 36 -14.03 1.57 1.68
N LEU A 37 -14.19 0.69 0.69
CA LEU A 37 -13.29 0.60 -0.47
C LEU A 37 -13.32 1.87 -1.32
N GLN A 38 -14.50 2.43 -1.60
CA GLN A 38 -14.61 3.67 -2.36
C GLN A 38 -13.93 4.84 -1.66
N LEU A 39 -14.11 4.94 -0.35
CA LEU A 39 -13.48 5.97 0.46
C LEU A 39 -11.96 5.80 0.51
N MET A 40 -11.49 4.56 0.65
CA MET A 40 -10.06 4.25 0.66
C MET A 40 -9.41 4.51 -0.70
N GLN A 41 -10.09 4.18 -1.80
CA GLN A 41 -9.66 4.52 -3.16
C GLN A 41 -9.51 6.03 -3.32
N SER A 42 -10.50 6.79 -2.87
CA SER A 42 -10.47 8.25 -2.89
C SER A 42 -9.33 8.83 -2.04
N ALA A 43 -9.02 8.20 -0.89
CA ALA A 43 -7.89 8.59 -0.06
C ALA A 43 -6.55 8.32 -0.76
N ALA A 44 -6.42 7.18 -1.43
CA ALA A 44 -5.22 6.82 -2.19
C ALA A 44 -4.97 7.76 -3.37
N ASP A 45 -6.03 8.11 -4.11
CA ASP A 45 -5.95 9.06 -5.23
C ASP A 45 -5.58 10.47 -4.74
N LEU A 46 -6.10 10.89 -3.59
CA LEU A 46 -5.75 12.16 -2.97
C LEU A 46 -4.27 12.18 -2.53
N GLU A 47 -3.79 11.11 -1.91
CA GLU A 47 -2.38 11.00 -1.50
C GLU A 47 -1.45 11.07 -2.70
N ASP A 48 -1.75 10.35 -3.79
CA ASP A 48 -0.95 10.35 -5.00
C ASP A 48 -0.93 11.71 -5.71
N SER A 49 -2.00 12.49 -5.60
CA SER A 49 -2.11 13.83 -6.17
C SER A 49 -1.45 14.92 -5.32
N THR A 50 -1.03 14.58 -4.09
CA THR A 50 -0.42 15.53 -3.17
C THR A 50 1.09 15.55 -3.35
N ASP A 51 1.66 16.71 -3.67
CA ASP A 51 3.11 16.90 -3.78
C ASP A 51 3.80 16.57 -2.45
N LYS A 52 4.71 15.61 -2.50
CA LYS A 52 5.54 15.26 -1.34
C LYS A 52 6.64 16.29 -1.15
N HIS A 53 6.46 17.18 -0.19
CA HIS A 53 7.49 18.16 0.13
C HIS A 53 8.69 17.47 0.82
N PRO A 54 9.96 17.77 0.46
CA PRO A 54 11.15 17.10 0.99
C PRO A 54 11.29 17.13 2.51
N VAL A 55 10.64 18.10 3.16
CA VAL A 55 10.73 18.33 4.62
C VAL A 55 9.53 17.73 5.37
N THR A 56 8.56 17.20 4.66
CA THR A 56 7.38 16.60 5.31
C THR A 56 7.60 15.10 5.48
N PRO A 57 7.51 14.55 6.71
CA PRO A 57 7.59 13.11 6.88
C PRO A 57 6.59 12.39 5.98
N ALA A 58 7.07 11.37 5.27
CA ALA A 58 6.20 10.51 4.47
C ALA A 58 5.16 9.80 5.37
N PRO A 59 3.98 9.41 4.85
CA PRO A 59 3.04 8.58 5.59
C PRO A 59 3.75 7.31 6.07
N ILE A 60 3.41 6.87 7.28
CA ILE A 60 3.95 5.63 7.86
C ILE A 60 3.59 4.45 6.95
N GLN A 61 2.39 4.46 6.39
CA GLN A 61 1.92 3.50 5.41
C GLN A 61 1.19 4.23 4.28
N PRO A 62 1.59 4.02 3.01
CA PRO A 62 0.88 4.59 1.88
C PRO A 62 -0.57 4.12 1.79
N ALA A 63 -1.46 5.01 1.40
CA ALA A 63 -2.88 4.71 1.25
C ALA A 63 -3.15 3.57 0.26
N ARG A 64 -2.34 3.44 -0.79
CA ARG A 64 -2.44 2.33 -1.73
C ARG A 64 -2.07 0.97 -1.14
N GLU A 65 -1.13 0.92 -0.20
CA GLU A 65 -0.82 -0.33 0.52
C GLU A 65 -2.01 -0.75 1.40
N LEU A 66 -2.62 0.21 2.11
CA LEU A 66 -3.83 -0.05 2.91
C LEU A 66 -5.00 -0.52 2.05
N LEU A 67 -5.23 0.11 0.89
CA LEU A 67 -6.25 -0.32 -0.06
C LEU A 67 -5.98 -1.74 -0.57
N GLY A 68 -4.72 -2.06 -0.88
CA GLY A 68 -4.31 -3.41 -1.27
C GLY A 68 -4.57 -4.45 -0.19
N GLU A 69 -4.27 -4.13 1.07
CA GLU A 69 -4.56 -5.01 2.22
C GLU A 69 -6.07 -5.25 2.37
N MET A 70 -6.90 -4.21 2.31
CA MET A 70 -8.37 -4.34 2.35
C MET A 70 -8.89 -5.23 1.21
N LEU A 71 -8.38 -5.06 0.00
CA LEU A 71 -8.78 -5.87 -1.15
C LEU A 71 -8.38 -7.35 -1.00
N LEU A 72 -7.24 -7.65 -0.38
CA LEU A 72 -6.86 -9.02 -0.02
C LEU A 72 -7.82 -9.62 1.00
N GLU A 73 -8.16 -8.88 2.05
CA GLU A 73 -9.12 -9.33 3.08
C GLU A 73 -10.51 -9.62 2.49
N LEU A 74 -10.91 -8.88 1.47
CA LEU A 74 -12.17 -9.07 0.76
C LEU A 74 -12.11 -10.13 -0.35
N GLY A 75 -10.98 -10.81 -0.53
CA GLY A 75 -10.83 -11.87 -1.53
C GLY A 75 -10.71 -11.35 -2.97
N GLU A 76 -10.20 -10.14 -3.15
CA GLU A 76 -9.97 -9.51 -4.45
C GLU A 76 -8.47 -9.36 -4.79
N PRO A 77 -7.69 -10.46 -4.84
CA PRO A 77 -6.23 -10.40 -4.93
C PRO A 77 -5.73 -9.78 -6.25
N ALA A 78 -6.45 -9.94 -7.35
CA ALA A 78 -6.05 -9.32 -8.62
C ALA A 78 -6.12 -7.79 -8.59
N ARG A 79 -7.12 -7.23 -7.89
CA ARG A 79 -7.21 -5.78 -7.65
C ARG A 79 -6.15 -5.33 -6.65
N ALA A 80 -5.97 -6.08 -5.56
CA ALA A 80 -4.95 -5.82 -4.55
C ALA A 80 -3.55 -5.71 -5.17
N LEU A 81 -3.20 -6.64 -6.06
CA LEU A 81 -1.92 -6.63 -6.77
C LEU A 81 -1.68 -5.31 -7.52
N LYS A 82 -2.70 -4.78 -8.20
CA LYS A 82 -2.59 -3.49 -8.92
C LYS A 82 -2.28 -2.34 -7.98
N GLU A 83 -2.92 -2.31 -6.81
CA GLU A 83 -2.70 -1.25 -5.82
C GLU A 83 -1.31 -1.34 -5.19
N PHE A 84 -0.84 -2.54 -4.83
CA PHE A 84 0.54 -2.73 -4.37
C PHE A 84 1.57 -2.37 -5.43
N GLU A 85 1.35 -2.73 -6.70
CA GLU A 85 2.23 -2.34 -7.79
C GLU A 85 2.25 -0.82 -8.02
N ALA A 86 1.11 -0.15 -7.87
CA ALA A 86 1.03 1.31 -7.92
C ALA A 86 1.84 1.96 -6.79
N SER A 87 1.71 1.44 -5.57
CA SER A 87 2.51 1.90 -4.42
C SER A 87 4.01 1.70 -4.66
N GLN A 88 4.44 0.55 -5.19
CA GLN A 88 5.84 0.27 -5.48
C GLN A 88 6.45 1.18 -6.55
N ARG A 89 5.66 1.77 -7.44
CA ARG A 89 6.15 2.77 -8.41
C ARG A 89 6.52 4.10 -7.75
N VAL A 90 5.80 4.47 -6.70
CA VAL A 90 6.00 5.74 -5.98
C VAL A 90 7.00 5.58 -4.84
N GLU A 91 6.88 4.52 -4.07
CA GLU A 91 7.72 4.20 -2.93
C GLU A 91 8.24 2.76 -3.04
N PRO A 92 9.29 2.54 -3.84
CA PRO A 92 9.83 1.20 -4.07
C PRO A 92 10.50 0.62 -2.83
N ASN A 93 10.59 -0.71 -2.81
CA ASN A 93 11.33 -1.48 -1.80
C ASN A 93 10.82 -1.32 -0.35
N ARG A 94 9.53 -1.03 -0.18
CA ARG A 94 8.91 -1.11 1.12
C ARG A 94 8.57 -2.57 1.45
N PHE A 95 8.90 -2.99 2.67
CA PHE A 95 8.66 -4.38 3.11
C PHE A 95 7.20 -4.80 2.95
N ARG A 96 6.26 -3.99 3.48
CA ARG A 96 4.81 -4.29 3.41
C ARG A 96 4.30 -4.29 1.98
N GLY A 97 4.75 -3.33 1.17
CA GLY A 97 4.36 -3.25 -0.25
C GLY A 97 4.83 -4.47 -1.05
N LEU A 98 6.07 -4.92 -0.86
CA LEU A 98 6.60 -6.12 -1.52
C LEU A 98 5.91 -7.40 -1.03
N SER A 99 5.73 -7.54 0.28
CA SER A 99 5.04 -8.69 0.87
C SER A 99 3.58 -8.76 0.41
N GLY A 100 2.87 -7.63 0.40
CA GLY A 100 1.51 -7.54 -0.09
C GLY A 100 1.38 -7.87 -1.57
N ALA A 101 2.29 -7.33 -2.41
CA ALA A 101 2.33 -7.64 -3.85
C ALA A 101 2.59 -9.13 -4.11
N ALA A 102 3.52 -9.74 -3.38
CA ALA A 102 3.82 -11.17 -3.50
C ALA A 102 2.61 -12.04 -3.16
N LYS A 103 1.98 -11.76 -2.02
CA LYS A 103 0.77 -12.47 -1.57
C LYS A 103 -0.39 -12.29 -2.54
N ALA A 104 -0.65 -11.08 -2.98
CA ALA A 104 -1.70 -10.79 -3.96
C ALA A 104 -1.45 -11.48 -5.30
N ALA A 105 -0.20 -11.53 -5.76
CA ALA A 105 0.17 -12.27 -6.96
C ALA A 105 -0.03 -13.79 -6.79
N GLN A 106 0.35 -14.34 -5.65
CA GLN A 106 0.14 -15.76 -5.32
C GLN A 106 -1.35 -16.11 -5.30
N GLU A 107 -2.16 -15.35 -4.58
CA GLU A 107 -3.60 -15.60 -4.43
C GLU A 107 -4.37 -15.38 -5.74
N SER A 108 -3.89 -14.48 -6.62
CA SER A 108 -4.46 -14.28 -7.96
C SER A 108 -3.99 -15.31 -9.00
N GLY A 109 -3.13 -16.26 -8.62
CA GLY A 109 -2.58 -17.29 -9.51
C GLY A 109 -1.44 -16.80 -10.41
N ASN A 110 -0.96 -15.58 -10.23
CA ASN A 110 0.18 -15.04 -10.99
C ASN A 110 1.51 -15.48 -10.38
N ARG A 111 1.88 -16.73 -10.63
CA ARG A 111 3.07 -17.37 -10.04
C ARG A 111 4.38 -16.66 -10.40
N GLU A 112 4.47 -16.12 -11.60
CA GLU A 112 5.65 -15.38 -12.06
C GLU A 112 5.88 -14.11 -11.24
N LYS A 113 4.84 -13.28 -11.09
CA LYS A 113 4.92 -12.08 -10.24
C LYS A 113 5.13 -12.42 -8.76
N ALA A 114 4.50 -13.46 -8.26
CA ALA A 114 4.70 -13.93 -6.89
C ALA A 114 6.19 -14.25 -6.64
N ARG A 115 6.82 -15.03 -7.53
CA ARG A 115 8.27 -15.33 -7.46
C ARG A 115 9.11 -14.05 -7.49
N LEU A 116 8.79 -13.13 -8.38
CA LEU A 116 9.52 -11.86 -8.49
C LEU A 116 9.48 -11.05 -7.20
N TYR A 117 8.30 -10.88 -6.62
CA TYR A 117 8.14 -10.07 -5.41
C TYR A 117 8.67 -10.76 -4.15
N TYR A 118 8.51 -12.08 -4.02
CA TYR A 118 9.11 -12.83 -2.93
C TYR A 118 10.65 -12.80 -3.00
N ALA A 119 11.24 -12.93 -4.19
CA ALA A 119 12.68 -12.81 -4.36
C ALA A 119 13.21 -11.42 -3.97
N LYS A 120 12.49 -10.35 -4.38
CA LYS A 120 12.82 -8.98 -3.98
C LYS A 120 12.71 -8.78 -2.46
N LEU A 121 11.69 -9.36 -1.83
CA LEU A 121 11.49 -9.29 -0.38
C LEU A 121 12.65 -9.96 0.38
N ILE A 122 13.06 -11.16 -0.05
CA ILE A 122 14.19 -11.86 0.51
C ILE A 122 15.47 -11.03 0.36
N SER A 123 15.75 -10.50 -0.83
CA SER A 123 16.92 -9.68 -1.09
C SER A 123 16.96 -8.41 -0.23
N LEU A 124 15.81 -7.77 -0.05
CA LEU A 124 15.69 -6.60 0.83
C LEU A 124 16.07 -6.92 2.29
N CYS A 125 15.81 -8.14 2.72
CA CYS A 125 15.95 -8.57 4.11
C CYS A 125 17.20 -9.46 4.36
N GLU A 126 18.14 -9.55 3.43
CA GLU A 126 19.33 -10.42 3.56
C GLU A 126 20.13 -10.18 4.85
N ARG A 127 20.13 -8.96 5.35
CA ARG A 127 20.87 -8.54 6.56
C ARG A 127 19.96 -8.34 7.79
N ALA A 128 18.69 -8.65 7.67
CA ALA A 128 17.76 -8.49 8.79
C ALA A 128 17.71 -9.77 9.62
N ASP A 129 17.64 -9.63 10.95
CA ASP A 129 17.26 -10.72 11.85
C ASP A 129 15.81 -11.12 11.56
N ALA A 130 15.67 -12.15 10.73
CA ALA A 130 14.43 -12.38 10.01
C ALA A 130 13.70 -13.62 10.53
N ASP A 131 13.10 -13.52 11.69
CA ASP A 131 12.09 -14.48 12.14
C ASP A 131 10.65 -13.99 11.81
N ARG A 132 10.52 -13.24 10.70
CA ARG A 132 9.23 -12.75 10.24
C ARG A 132 8.46 -13.81 9.46
N PRO A 133 7.14 -13.98 9.73
CA PRO A 133 6.30 -14.95 9.03
C PRO A 133 6.33 -14.78 7.51
N GLU A 134 6.34 -13.53 7.03
CA GLU A 134 6.34 -13.19 5.61
C GLU A 134 7.62 -13.67 4.90
N LEU A 135 8.76 -13.69 5.59
CA LEU A 135 10.02 -14.21 5.03
C LEU A 135 10.05 -15.74 5.01
N LYS A 136 9.43 -16.39 6.00
CA LYS A 136 9.25 -17.85 6.00
C LYS A 136 8.36 -18.28 4.84
N GLU A 137 7.26 -17.56 4.63
CA GLU A 137 6.34 -17.78 3.49
C GLU A 137 7.07 -17.59 2.15
N ALA A 138 7.83 -16.50 2.00
CA ALA A 138 8.59 -16.21 0.80
C ALA A 138 9.60 -17.32 0.47
N LYS A 139 10.35 -17.80 1.47
CA LYS A 139 11.33 -18.89 1.31
C LYS A 139 10.64 -20.21 0.93
N ALA A 140 9.52 -20.53 1.57
CA ALA A 140 8.73 -21.72 1.27
C ALA A 140 8.23 -21.69 -0.19
N PHE A 141 7.64 -20.58 -0.62
CA PHE A 141 7.12 -20.42 -1.98
C PHE A 141 8.23 -20.53 -3.05
N LEU A 142 9.41 -19.97 -2.78
CA LEU A 142 10.52 -20.01 -3.74
C LEU A 142 11.17 -21.39 -3.83
N SER A 143 10.96 -22.26 -2.84
CA SER A 143 11.49 -23.64 -2.83
C SER A 143 10.61 -24.65 -3.55
N GLU A 144 9.39 -24.28 -3.94
CA GLU A 144 8.46 -25.08 -4.76
C GLU A 144 8.81 -25.00 -6.26
#